data_8f6d43c64770d81e54566ccb6835c7c3
#
_entry.id   8f6d43c64770d81e54566ccb6835c7c3
#
_cell.length_a   1.000
_cell.length_b   1.000
_cell.length_c   1.000
_cell.angle_alpha   90.00
_cell.angle_beta   90.00
_cell.angle_gamma   90.00
#
_symmetry.space_group_name_H-M   'P 1'
#
loop_
_entity.id
_entity.type
_entity.pdbx_description
1 polymer ?
#
loop_
_entity_poly.entity_id
_entity_poly.type
_entity_poly.pdbx_seq_one_letter_code
_entity_poly.pdbx_strand_id
1 'polypeptide(L)'
;GGGATPRRTSGLVSVAGIVSGGGQIGPGGTVVWLRRLDGPTPRATPATNQIVTQRDKTFLPHVLAVPVGTSVQFRNDDRIYHNVFSIAKPNEFDAGIRPTGSTYSKVFNHPGAVELLCNIHSTMNAYIFVVDTPLYTKAQASGAFAIHGVAPGRYELSAWHEAASTITRKSINVGSEGNHEVTVPVGGDKRPGPFVPDKYGHKRQPQLGY
;
A
#
# COMPACT_ATOMS: atom_id res chain seq x y z
N GLY A 1 -7.70 32.21 41.38
CA GLY A 1 -8.35 31.57 40.27
C GLY A 1 -7.42 31.51 39.07
N GLY A 2 -6.63 30.42 38.94
CA GLY A 2 -5.81 30.18 37.76
C GLY A 2 -6.67 29.53 36.70
N GLY A 3 -7.07 30.30 35.70
CA GLY A 3 -7.71 29.77 34.51
C GLY A 3 -6.67 28.98 33.69
N ALA A 4 -6.80 27.67 33.67
CA ALA A 4 -6.05 26.84 32.75
C ALA A 4 -6.54 27.17 31.33
N THR A 5 -5.68 27.78 30.53
CA THR A 5 -5.91 27.97 29.10
C THR A 5 -6.08 26.60 28.49
N PRO A 6 -7.17 26.29 27.76
CA PRO A 6 -7.30 24.99 27.11
C PRO A 6 -6.15 24.85 26.14
N ARG A 7 -5.33 23.80 26.31
CA ARG A 7 -4.35 23.39 25.32
C ARG A 7 -5.07 23.26 23.99
N ARG A 8 -4.69 24.07 23.03
CA ARG A 8 -5.10 23.86 21.64
C ARG A 8 -4.60 22.49 21.22
N THR A 9 -5.46 21.49 21.23
CA THR A 9 -5.17 20.10 20.86
C THR A 9 -5.08 19.90 19.35
N SER A 10 -5.08 20.98 18.53
CA SER A 10 -5.09 20.80 17.08
C SER A 10 -4.39 21.93 16.35
N GLY A 11 -3.07 21.84 16.24
CA GLY A 11 -2.36 22.41 15.08
C GLY A 11 -2.35 21.47 13.89
N LEU A 12 -2.97 20.28 14.00
CA LEU A 12 -2.97 19.26 12.93
C LEU A 12 -4.07 19.55 11.92
N VAL A 13 -3.71 19.38 10.66
CA VAL A 13 -4.56 19.65 9.50
C VAL A 13 -4.58 18.45 8.56
N SER A 14 -5.28 18.59 7.43
CA SER A 14 -5.35 17.55 6.42
C SER A 14 -4.67 17.96 5.13
N VAL A 15 -4.15 16.98 4.43
CA VAL A 15 -3.70 17.09 3.03
C VAL A 15 -4.63 16.24 2.20
N ALA A 16 -5.26 16.84 1.20
CA ALA A 16 -6.22 16.17 0.35
C ALA A 16 -6.02 16.55 -1.12
N GLY A 17 -6.47 15.71 -2.01
CA GLY A 17 -6.37 15.97 -3.43
C GLY A 17 -6.86 14.81 -4.28
N ILE A 18 -6.39 14.80 -5.51
CA ILE A 18 -6.78 13.82 -6.53
C ILE A 18 -5.53 13.23 -7.17
N VAL A 19 -5.49 11.91 -7.21
CA VAL A 19 -4.57 11.13 -8.03
C VAL A 19 -5.18 10.96 -9.43
N SER A 20 -4.37 11.15 -10.44
CA SER A 20 -4.73 10.90 -11.84
C SER A 20 -3.76 9.89 -12.47
N GLY A 21 -4.15 9.25 -13.54
CA GLY A 21 -3.33 8.27 -14.24
C GLY A 21 -3.63 6.84 -13.80
N GLY A 22 -2.58 6.00 -13.76
CA GLY A 22 -2.71 4.58 -13.43
C GLY A 22 -3.07 3.69 -14.61
N GLY A 23 -3.00 4.21 -15.84
CA GLY A 23 -3.28 3.44 -17.04
C GLY A 23 -4.70 2.89 -17.08
N GLN A 24 -4.87 1.67 -17.56
CA GLN A 24 -6.18 1.01 -17.65
C GLN A 24 -6.77 0.67 -16.26
N ILE A 25 -5.94 0.52 -15.26
CA ILE A 25 -6.38 0.24 -13.86
C ILE A 25 -7.08 1.46 -13.27
N GLY A 26 -6.66 2.67 -13.68
CA GLY A 26 -7.09 3.92 -13.08
C GLY A 26 -6.36 4.23 -11.77
N PRO A 27 -6.69 5.37 -11.13
CA PRO A 27 -5.93 5.91 -10.01
C PRO A 27 -6.18 5.21 -8.67
N GLY A 28 -7.23 4.42 -8.53
CA GLY A 28 -7.57 3.73 -7.30
C GLY A 28 -6.44 2.80 -6.83
N GLY A 29 -6.27 2.69 -5.51
CA GLY A 29 -5.22 1.88 -4.92
C GLY A 29 -3.83 2.54 -4.88
N THR A 30 -3.69 3.75 -5.41
CA THR A 30 -2.44 4.52 -5.25
C THR A 30 -2.19 4.77 -3.76
N VAL A 31 -0.98 4.46 -3.31
CA VAL A 31 -0.54 4.76 -1.95
C VAL A 31 0.18 6.10 -1.96
N VAL A 32 -0.31 7.04 -1.15
CA VAL A 32 0.23 8.40 -1.04
C VAL A 32 0.75 8.60 0.37
N TRP A 33 1.96 9.13 0.52
CA TRP A 33 2.55 9.39 1.84
C TRP A 33 3.35 10.69 1.86
N LEU A 34 3.57 11.19 3.07
CA LEU A 34 4.28 12.42 3.33
C LEU A 34 5.52 12.17 4.19
N ARG A 35 6.63 12.79 3.79
CA ARG A 35 7.85 12.91 4.56
C ARG A 35 8.16 14.39 4.79
N ARG A 36 8.40 14.78 6.02
CA ARG A 36 8.67 16.18 6.34
C ARG A 36 10.04 16.62 5.82
N LEU A 37 10.11 17.81 5.24
CA LEU A 37 11.35 18.40 4.72
C LEU A 37 11.98 19.43 5.68
N ASP A 38 11.18 20.06 6.52
CA ASP A 38 11.61 21.14 7.45
C ASP A 38 11.60 20.72 8.92
N GLY A 39 11.68 19.43 9.16
CA GLY A 39 11.70 18.88 10.51
C GLY A 39 11.62 17.34 10.47
N PRO A 40 11.57 16.68 11.62
CA PRO A 40 11.46 15.24 11.69
C PRO A 40 10.06 14.77 11.27
N THR A 41 10.01 13.68 10.51
CA THR A 41 8.76 12.97 10.26
C THR A 41 8.36 12.19 11.52
N PRO A 42 7.08 12.20 11.92
CA PRO A 42 6.62 11.35 13.01
C PRO A 42 6.96 9.89 12.76
N ARG A 43 7.20 9.15 13.83
CA ARG A 43 7.54 7.74 13.75
C ARG A 43 6.31 6.91 13.39
N ALA A 44 6.46 6.00 12.43
CA ALA A 44 5.44 5.02 12.13
C ALA A 44 5.30 4.01 13.27
N THR A 45 4.06 3.64 13.58
CA THR A 45 3.72 2.55 14.51
C THR A 45 3.06 1.41 13.74
N PRO A 46 3.37 0.15 14.06
CA PRO A 46 2.71 -0.98 13.40
C PRO A 46 1.19 -0.91 13.56
N ALA A 47 0.47 -1.22 12.49
CA ALA A 47 -0.97 -1.35 12.52
C ALA A 47 -1.38 -2.71 13.08
N THR A 48 -2.61 -2.81 13.59
CA THR A 48 -3.19 -4.05 14.11
C THR A 48 -4.26 -4.59 13.15
N ASN A 49 -4.56 -5.89 13.23
CA ASN A 49 -5.65 -6.55 12.50
C ASN A 49 -5.60 -6.35 10.98
N GLN A 50 -4.41 -6.43 10.40
CA GLN A 50 -4.23 -6.34 8.97
C GLN A 50 -4.33 -7.73 8.34
N ILE A 51 -5.26 -7.90 7.41
CA ILE A 51 -5.61 -9.21 6.84
C ILE A 51 -5.65 -9.09 5.32
N VAL A 52 -5.02 -10.04 4.64
CA VAL A 52 -5.21 -10.33 3.22
C VAL A 52 -5.94 -11.66 3.13
N THR A 53 -7.11 -11.65 2.50
CA THR A 53 -7.95 -12.83 2.33
C THR A 53 -7.78 -13.39 0.94
N GLN A 54 -7.70 -14.72 0.83
CA GLN A 54 -7.75 -15.44 -0.44
C GLN A 54 -9.15 -16.04 -0.60
N ARG A 55 -9.89 -15.53 -1.59
CA ARG A 55 -11.25 -15.97 -1.91
C ARG A 55 -11.51 -15.87 -3.41
N ASP A 56 -12.21 -16.84 -3.98
CA ASP A 56 -12.53 -16.89 -5.40
C ASP A 56 -11.30 -16.70 -6.31
N LYS A 57 -10.18 -17.35 -5.93
CA LYS A 57 -8.88 -17.25 -6.62
C LYS A 57 -8.39 -15.80 -6.73
N THR A 58 -8.63 -15.00 -5.70
CA THR A 58 -8.29 -13.57 -5.65
C THR A 58 -7.74 -13.22 -4.28
N PHE A 59 -6.75 -12.34 -4.24
CA PHE A 59 -6.31 -11.68 -3.01
C PHE A 59 -7.17 -10.44 -2.76
N LEU A 60 -7.66 -10.27 -1.54
CA LEU A 60 -8.49 -9.14 -1.11
C LEU A 60 -7.93 -8.53 0.19
N PRO A 61 -7.63 -7.22 0.24
CA PRO A 61 -7.72 -6.24 -0.86
C PRO A 61 -6.61 -6.46 -1.88
N HIS A 62 -6.75 -5.86 -3.07
CA HIS A 62 -5.72 -5.91 -4.12
C HIS A 62 -4.47 -5.12 -3.73
N VAL A 63 -4.63 -4.00 -3.05
CA VAL A 63 -3.54 -3.19 -2.48
C VAL A 63 -3.83 -2.94 -0.99
N LEU A 64 -2.87 -3.29 -0.15
CA LEU A 64 -2.89 -3.01 1.28
C LEU A 64 -1.68 -2.15 1.65
N ALA A 65 -1.91 -0.97 2.22
CA ALA A 65 -0.85 -0.12 2.75
C ALA A 65 -0.71 -0.34 4.26
N VAL A 66 0.51 -0.58 4.73
CA VAL A 66 0.79 -0.82 6.15
C VAL A 66 2.07 -0.11 6.59
N PRO A 67 2.13 0.37 7.84
CA PRO A 67 3.37 0.88 8.42
C PRO A 67 4.42 -0.22 8.59
N VAL A 68 5.70 0.17 8.57
CA VAL A 68 6.82 -0.71 8.90
C VAL A 68 6.59 -1.40 10.25
N GLY A 69 6.91 -2.68 10.33
CA GLY A 69 6.76 -3.51 11.53
C GLY A 69 5.39 -4.14 11.69
N THR A 70 4.47 -3.92 10.76
CA THR A 70 3.12 -4.49 10.80
C THR A 70 3.16 -5.98 10.49
N SER A 71 2.43 -6.76 11.30
CA SER A 71 2.13 -8.16 11.02
C SER A 71 0.87 -8.23 10.16
N VAL A 72 0.96 -8.86 9.01
CA VAL A 72 -0.17 -9.11 8.11
C VAL A 72 -0.53 -10.59 8.17
N GLN A 73 -1.81 -10.87 8.36
CA GLN A 73 -2.35 -12.22 8.29
C GLN A 73 -2.83 -12.52 6.88
N PHE A 74 -2.45 -13.69 6.38
CA PHE A 74 -2.95 -14.23 5.11
C PHE A 74 -3.89 -15.38 5.42
N ARG A 75 -5.16 -15.23 5.04
CA ARG A 75 -6.22 -16.21 5.32
C ARG A 75 -6.70 -16.84 4.04
N ASN A 76 -6.71 -18.17 4.01
CA ASN A 76 -7.33 -18.89 2.92
C ASN A 76 -8.81 -19.16 3.26
N ASP A 77 -9.69 -18.28 2.78
CA ASP A 77 -11.14 -18.41 2.88
C ASP A 77 -11.76 -19.04 1.60
N ASP A 78 -10.93 -19.60 0.74
CA ASP A 78 -11.35 -20.28 -0.47
C ASP A 78 -11.57 -21.78 -0.19
N ARG A 79 -12.24 -22.47 -1.10
CA ARG A 79 -12.50 -23.91 -1.03
C ARG A 79 -11.36 -24.78 -1.57
N ILE A 80 -10.30 -24.15 -2.06
CA ILE A 80 -9.15 -24.77 -2.69
C ILE A 80 -7.87 -24.36 -1.96
N TYR A 81 -6.81 -25.12 -2.18
CA TYR A 81 -5.49 -24.80 -1.66
C TYR A 81 -4.94 -23.56 -2.37
N HIS A 82 -4.27 -22.72 -1.59
CA HIS A 82 -3.50 -21.59 -2.06
C HIS A 82 -2.14 -21.56 -1.37
N ASN A 83 -1.19 -20.88 -1.98
CA ASN A 83 -0.05 -20.34 -1.28
C ASN A 83 0.02 -18.83 -1.47
N VAL A 84 0.86 -18.16 -0.70
CA VAL A 84 1.24 -16.78 -0.91
C VAL A 84 2.74 -16.66 -0.72
N PHE A 85 3.38 -15.98 -1.62
CA PHE A 85 4.80 -15.72 -1.57
C PHE A 85 5.12 -14.38 -2.20
N SER A 86 6.31 -13.86 -1.92
CA SER A 86 6.88 -12.70 -2.62
C SER A 86 8.37 -12.91 -2.84
N ILE A 87 8.85 -12.48 -3.99
CA ILE A 87 10.28 -12.42 -4.32
C ILE A 87 10.87 -11.02 -4.14
N ALA A 88 10.07 -10.06 -3.64
CA ALA A 88 10.45 -8.66 -3.44
C ALA A 88 11.40 -8.51 -2.25
N LYS A 89 12.71 -8.50 -2.51
CA LYS A 89 13.73 -8.30 -1.46
C LYS A 89 13.68 -6.87 -0.91
N PRO A 90 13.89 -6.67 0.40
CA PRO A 90 14.19 -7.66 1.43
C PRO A 90 12.96 -8.23 2.16
N ASN A 91 11.75 -8.06 1.63
CA ASN A 91 10.50 -8.54 2.21
C ASN A 91 10.06 -9.91 1.63
N GLU A 92 10.96 -10.65 1.03
CA GLU A 92 10.68 -11.97 0.46
C GLU A 92 10.19 -12.96 1.51
N PHE A 93 9.24 -13.79 1.14
CA PHE A 93 8.69 -14.86 1.97
C PHE A 93 7.95 -15.90 1.15
N ASP A 94 7.74 -17.06 1.74
CA ASP A 94 6.92 -18.14 1.19
C ASP A 94 6.13 -18.79 2.33
N ALA A 95 4.82 -18.66 2.29
CA ALA A 95 3.93 -19.23 3.30
C ALA A 95 3.74 -20.75 3.16
N GLY A 96 4.19 -21.34 2.04
CA GLY A 96 3.89 -22.71 1.69
C GLY A 96 2.42 -22.90 1.27
N ILE A 97 2.08 -24.12 0.88
CA ILE A 97 0.71 -24.48 0.49
C ILE A 97 -0.18 -24.49 1.72
N ARG A 98 -1.31 -23.79 1.66
CA ARG A 98 -2.22 -23.60 2.78
C ARG A 98 -3.62 -24.12 2.45
N PRO A 99 -4.19 -24.99 3.31
CA PRO A 99 -5.54 -25.47 3.15
C PRO A 99 -6.58 -24.39 3.51
N THR A 100 -7.82 -24.64 3.15
CA THR A 100 -8.97 -23.82 3.54
C THR A 100 -9.01 -23.60 5.05
N GLY A 101 -9.26 -22.36 5.46
CA GLY A 101 -9.39 -21.97 6.86
C GLY A 101 -8.05 -21.69 7.56
N SER A 102 -6.92 -21.94 6.93
CA SER A 102 -5.62 -21.68 7.52
C SER A 102 -5.25 -20.19 7.48
N THR A 103 -4.42 -19.77 8.43
CA THR A 103 -3.87 -18.43 8.54
C THR A 103 -2.34 -18.50 8.65
N TYR A 104 -1.68 -17.62 7.93
CA TYR A 104 -0.24 -17.42 8.01
C TYR A 104 0.04 -15.95 8.29
N SER A 105 0.99 -15.65 9.17
CA SER A 105 1.35 -14.27 9.51
C SER A 105 2.79 -13.95 9.11
N LYS A 106 2.99 -12.77 8.57
CA LYS A 106 4.30 -12.23 8.20
C LYS A 106 4.42 -10.79 8.68
N VAL A 107 5.54 -10.46 9.32
CA VAL A 107 5.90 -9.08 9.70
C VAL A 107 6.70 -8.45 8.57
N PHE A 108 6.30 -7.24 8.16
CA PHE A 108 6.96 -6.48 7.10
C PHE A 108 7.78 -5.34 7.71
N ASN A 109 9.09 -5.46 7.68
CA ASN A 109 10.02 -4.55 8.38
C ASN A 109 10.72 -3.56 7.44
N HIS A 110 10.52 -3.65 6.14
CA HIS A 110 11.24 -2.84 5.16
C HIS A 110 10.27 -2.08 4.26
N PRO A 111 10.46 -0.75 4.09
CA PRO A 111 9.61 0.04 3.20
C PRO A 111 9.66 -0.45 1.74
N GLY A 112 8.57 -0.26 1.03
CA GLY A 112 8.47 -0.50 -0.39
C GLY A 112 7.33 -1.43 -0.78
N ALA A 113 7.22 -1.66 -2.08
CA ALA A 113 6.20 -2.52 -2.66
C ALA A 113 6.58 -4.00 -2.51
N VAL A 114 5.61 -4.80 -2.06
CA VAL A 114 5.72 -6.26 -1.93
C VAL A 114 4.63 -6.88 -2.78
N GLU A 115 4.99 -7.42 -3.93
CA GLU A 115 4.04 -8.13 -4.77
C GLU A 115 3.74 -9.50 -4.19
N LEU A 116 2.46 -9.79 -3.99
CA LEU A 116 1.95 -11.07 -3.52
C LEU A 116 1.56 -11.93 -4.70
N LEU A 117 2.02 -13.16 -4.69
CA LEU A 117 1.85 -14.12 -5.77
C LEU A 117 1.33 -15.44 -5.23
N CYS A 118 0.61 -16.19 -6.04
CA CYS A 118 0.23 -17.57 -5.78
C CYS A 118 0.91 -18.50 -6.79
N ASN A 119 1.53 -19.58 -6.31
CA ASN A 119 2.21 -20.52 -7.18
C ASN A 119 1.25 -21.49 -7.88
N ILE A 120 0.06 -21.70 -7.34
CA ILE A 120 -0.96 -22.61 -7.86
C ILE A 120 -1.80 -21.94 -8.95
N HIS A 121 -2.16 -20.67 -8.75
CA HIS A 121 -2.99 -19.89 -9.67
C HIS A 121 -2.20 -18.69 -10.19
N SER A 122 -1.74 -18.78 -11.42
CA SER A 122 -0.81 -17.83 -12.02
C SER A 122 -1.37 -16.41 -12.24
N THR A 123 -2.69 -16.25 -12.16
CA THR A 123 -3.37 -14.95 -12.30
C THR A 123 -3.57 -14.21 -10.99
N MET A 124 -3.30 -14.87 -9.85
CA MET A 124 -3.47 -14.25 -8.53
C MET A 124 -2.27 -13.37 -8.23
N ASN A 125 -2.50 -12.08 -8.12
CA ASN A 125 -1.53 -11.13 -7.60
C ASN A 125 -2.19 -10.03 -6.80
N ALA A 126 -1.43 -9.44 -5.91
CA ALA A 126 -1.81 -8.27 -5.11
C ALA A 126 -0.55 -7.60 -4.59
N TYR A 127 -0.72 -6.53 -3.83
CA TYR A 127 0.41 -5.75 -3.32
C TYR A 127 0.19 -5.39 -1.86
N ILE A 128 1.26 -5.51 -1.08
CA ILE A 128 1.41 -4.79 0.17
C ILE A 128 2.40 -3.67 -0.08
N PHE A 129 2.03 -2.44 0.27
CA PHE A 129 2.96 -1.32 0.26
C PHE A 129 3.31 -0.95 1.70
N VAL A 130 4.58 -1.09 2.06
CA VAL A 130 5.09 -0.83 3.40
C VAL A 130 5.60 0.60 3.47
N VAL A 131 5.03 1.42 4.35
CA VAL A 131 5.40 2.83 4.54
C VAL A 131 6.16 3.03 5.84
N ASP A 132 7.10 3.96 5.86
CA ASP A 132 7.88 4.30 7.05
C ASP A 132 7.44 5.61 7.73
N THR A 133 6.22 6.03 7.47
CA THR A 133 5.59 7.23 8.03
C THR A 133 4.15 6.92 8.42
N PRO A 134 3.60 7.55 9.48
CA PRO A 134 2.18 7.44 9.81
C PRO A 134 1.30 8.30 8.89
N LEU A 135 1.90 9.19 8.08
CA LEU A 135 1.21 10.13 7.22
C LEU A 135 1.03 9.51 5.83
N TYR A 136 0.07 8.63 5.70
CA TYR A 136 -0.22 7.94 4.44
C TYR A 136 -1.70 7.62 4.27
N THR A 137 -2.09 7.35 3.06
CA THR A 137 -3.42 6.90 2.70
C THR A 137 -3.40 6.09 1.39
N LYS A 138 -4.49 5.43 1.10
CA LYS A 138 -4.74 4.78 -0.18
C LYS A 138 -5.86 5.51 -0.91
N ALA A 139 -5.63 5.89 -2.16
CA ALA A 139 -6.60 6.61 -2.98
C ALA A 139 -7.82 5.73 -3.28
N GLN A 140 -8.99 6.35 -3.31
CA GLN A 140 -10.25 5.76 -3.74
C GLN A 140 -10.25 5.52 -5.26
N ALA A 141 -11.22 4.78 -5.75
CA ALA A 141 -11.35 4.50 -7.19
C ALA A 141 -11.40 5.76 -8.05
N SER A 142 -11.98 6.84 -7.54
CA SER A 142 -11.99 8.17 -8.18
C SER A 142 -10.62 8.85 -8.25
N GLY A 143 -9.65 8.38 -7.48
CA GLY A 143 -8.37 9.04 -7.24
C GLY A 143 -8.37 9.98 -6.03
N ALA A 144 -9.51 10.23 -5.42
CA ALA A 144 -9.59 11.08 -4.24
C ALA A 144 -8.82 10.48 -3.06
N PHE A 145 -8.07 11.32 -2.35
CA PHE A 145 -7.34 10.93 -1.15
C PHE A 145 -7.34 12.03 -0.10
N ALA A 146 -7.15 11.64 1.15
CA ALA A 146 -6.93 12.54 2.26
C ALA A 146 -5.98 11.91 3.27
N ILE A 147 -5.02 12.70 3.75
CA ILE A 147 -4.11 12.34 4.85
C ILE A 147 -4.42 13.30 5.99
N HIS A 148 -4.81 12.75 7.14
CA HIS A 148 -5.18 13.51 8.32
C HIS A 148 -4.02 13.56 9.32
N GLY A 149 -4.11 14.49 10.28
CA GLY A 149 -3.14 14.58 11.37
C GLY A 149 -1.78 15.12 10.96
N VAL A 150 -1.74 16.01 9.98
CA VAL A 150 -0.52 16.60 9.43
C VAL A 150 -0.23 17.94 10.11
N ALA A 151 0.96 18.09 10.68
CA ALA A 151 1.42 19.38 11.18
C ALA A 151 1.74 20.32 10.00
N PRO A 152 1.40 21.62 10.08
CA PRO A 152 1.83 22.57 9.07
C PRO A 152 3.33 22.55 8.84
N GLY A 153 3.77 22.68 7.60
CA GLY A 153 5.17 22.63 7.21
C GLY A 153 5.37 22.27 5.75
N ARG A 154 6.61 21.97 5.40
CA ARG A 154 6.99 21.53 4.06
C ARG A 154 7.19 20.01 4.04
N TYR A 155 6.63 19.39 3.02
CA TYR A 155 6.65 17.92 2.86
C TYR A 155 7.05 17.52 1.45
N GLU A 156 7.73 16.37 1.34
CA GLU A 156 7.74 15.60 0.11
C GLU A 156 6.53 14.68 0.12
N LEU A 157 5.65 14.86 -0.86
CA LEU A 157 4.57 13.93 -1.15
C LEU A 157 5.09 12.90 -2.15
N SER A 158 4.87 11.65 -1.86
CA SER A 158 5.21 10.54 -2.74
C SER A 158 3.97 9.70 -3.02
N ALA A 159 3.91 9.11 -4.20
CA ALA A 159 2.82 8.24 -4.60
C ALA A 159 3.34 7.04 -5.39
N TRP A 160 2.90 5.87 -4.97
CA TRP A 160 3.16 4.59 -5.64
C TRP A 160 1.88 4.05 -6.26
N HIS A 161 1.97 3.63 -7.50
CA HIS A 161 0.91 2.91 -8.20
C HIS A 161 1.48 1.67 -8.88
N GLU A 162 0.74 0.56 -8.85
CA GLU A 162 1.22 -0.71 -9.41
C GLU A 162 1.52 -0.66 -10.92
N ALA A 163 0.85 0.21 -11.66
CA ALA A 163 1.06 0.39 -13.10
C ALA A 163 2.12 1.42 -13.45
N ALA A 164 2.71 2.08 -12.46
CA ALA A 164 3.77 3.08 -12.68
C ALA A 164 5.15 2.45 -12.47
N SER A 165 6.08 2.70 -13.39
CA SER A 165 7.46 2.22 -13.27
C SER A 165 8.28 3.03 -12.26
N THR A 166 7.83 4.23 -11.91
CA THR A 166 8.50 5.12 -10.95
C THR A 166 7.51 5.69 -9.94
N ILE A 167 8.03 6.01 -8.75
CA ILE A 167 7.27 6.74 -7.72
C ILE A 167 7.18 8.21 -8.12
N THR A 168 5.97 8.78 -8.05
CA THR A 168 5.78 10.23 -8.21
C THR A 168 6.21 10.92 -6.91
N ARG A 169 7.01 11.98 -7.03
CA ARG A 169 7.44 12.80 -5.88
C ARG A 169 7.25 14.27 -6.19
N LYS A 170 6.77 15.02 -5.21
CA LYS A 170 6.65 16.47 -5.30
C LYS A 170 6.73 17.12 -3.93
N SER A 171 7.29 18.31 -3.88
CA SER A 171 7.27 19.14 -2.67
C SER A 171 5.94 19.87 -2.56
N ILE A 172 5.37 19.90 -1.36
CA ILE A 172 4.15 20.64 -1.06
C ILE A 172 4.33 21.47 0.22
N ASN A 173 3.62 22.58 0.29
CA ASN A 173 3.46 23.36 1.51
C ASN A 173 2.12 23.03 2.14
N VAL A 174 2.14 22.80 3.45
CA VAL A 174 0.94 22.57 4.25
C VAL A 174 0.81 23.73 5.21
N GLY A 175 -0.19 24.57 4.99
CA GLY A 175 -0.46 25.73 5.83
C GLY A 175 -1.30 25.39 7.05
N SER A 176 -1.65 26.41 7.84
CA SER A 176 -2.44 26.27 9.07
C SER A 176 -3.86 25.73 8.81
N GLU A 177 -4.35 25.79 7.58
CA GLU A 177 -5.66 25.26 7.18
C GLU A 177 -5.54 23.99 6.33
N GLY A 178 -4.35 23.43 6.21
CA GLY A 178 -4.05 22.28 5.40
C GLY A 178 -3.76 22.63 3.95
N ASN A 179 -3.82 21.60 3.09
CA ASN A 179 -3.71 21.74 1.65
C ASN A 179 -4.68 20.74 1.01
N HIS A 180 -5.73 21.24 0.35
CA HIS A 180 -6.85 20.43 -0.13
C HIS A 180 -6.95 20.35 -1.67
N GLU A 181 -5.96 20.88 -2.39
CA GLU A 181 -5.97 20.96 -3.85
C GLU A 181 -4.74 20.29 -4.48
N VAL A 182 -4.22 19.27 -3.82
CA VAL A 182 -3.03 18.56 -4.32
C VAL A 182 -3.40 17.68 -5.50
N THR A 183 -2.69 17.84 -6.61
CA THR A 183 -2.83 16.97 -7.77
C THR A 183 -1.63 16.05 -7.87
N VAL A 184 -1.87 14.76 -8.04
CA VAL A 184 -0.83 13.73 -8.04
C VAL A 184 -0.96 12.88 -9.30
N PRO A 185 -0.20 13.18 -10.36
CA PRO A 185 -0.16 12.32 -11.54
C PRO A 185 0.71 11.08 -11.27
N VAL A 186 0.19 9.90 -11.56
CA VAL A 186 0.96 8.66 -11.53
C VAL A 186 1.04 8.05 -12.92
N GLY A 187 2.14 7.35 -13.20
CA GLY A 187 2.33 6.68 -14.47
C GLY A 187 1.37 5.50 -14.65
N GLY A 188 1.29 5.02 -15.88
CA GLY A 188 0.52 3.84 -16.25
C GLY A 188 1.28 3.03 -17.31
N ASP A 189 2.59 3.19 -17.35
CA ASP A 189 3.50 2.64 -18.36
C ASP A 189 3.94 1.21 -18.08
N LYS A 190 3.85 0.76 -16.82
CA LYS A 190 4.18 -0.61 -16.45
C LYS A 190 3.00 -1.53 -16.79
N ARG A 191 3.22 -2.39 -17.76
CA ARG A 191 2.24 -3.43 -18.11
C ARG A 191 2.46 -4.65 -17.23
N PRO A 192 1.40 -5.20 -16.59
CA PRO A 192 1.51 -6.52 -16.01
C PRO A 192 1.91 -7.50 -17.09
N GLY A 193 2.91 -8.33 -16.81
CA GLY A 193 3.22 -9.44 -17.69
C GLY A 193 1.98 -10.33 -17.84
N PRO A 194 1.83 -11.06 -18.96
CA PRO A 194 0.68 -11.93 -19.17
C PRO A 194 0.60 -13.05 -18.12
N PHE A 195 1.69 -13.32 -17.42
CA PHE A 195 1.77 -14.35 -16.38
C PHE A 195 2.65 -13.88 -15.23
N VAL A 196 2.12 -14.08 -14.04
CA VAL A 196 2.86 -13.89 -12.80
C VAL A 196 3.96 -14.96 -12.70
N PRO A 197 5.22 -14.62 -12.35
CA PRO A 197 6.28 -15.62 -12.22
C PRO A 197 5.97 -16.62 -11.10
N ASP A 198 6.62 -17.78 -11.16
CA ASP A 198 6.60 -18.73 -10.07
C ASP A 198 7.45 -18.25 -8.88
N LYS A 199 7.45 -18.99 -7.77
CA LYS A 199 8.20 -18.60 -6.56
C LYS A 199 9.72 -18.56 -6.73
N TYR A 200 10.24 -19.08 -7.83
CA TYR A 200 11.66 -19.04 -8.20
C TYR A 200 11.96 -17.92 -9.21
N GLY A 201 10.95 -17.11 -9.59
CA GLY A 201 11.08 -16.04 -10.57
C GLY A 201 11.05 -16.50 -12.02
N HIS A 202 10.71 -17.75 -12.29
CA HIS A 202 10.63 -18.27 -13.65
C HIS A 202 9.29 -17.91 -14.31
N LYS A 203 9.32 -17.66 -15.61
CA LYS A 203 8.10 -17.46 -16.40
C LYS A 203 7.26 -18.75 -16.37
N ARG A 204 5.99 -18.59 -16.05
CA ARG A 204 5.05 -19.72 -16.11
C ARG A 204 4.57 -19.96 -17.54
N GLN A 205 4.35 -21.23 -17.84
CA GLN A 205 3.61 -21.62 -19.05
C GLN A 205 2.13 -21.26 -18.87
N PRO A 206 1.42 -20.83 -19.95
CA PRO A 206 -0.02 -20.67 -19.88
C PRO A 206 -0.65 -22.00 -19.48
N GLN A 207 -1.43 -22.01 -18.39
CA GLN A 207 -2.28 -23.16 -18.12
C GLN A 207 -3.38 -23.16 -19.17
N LEU A 208 -3.32 -24.11 -20.07
CA LEU A 208 -4.45 -24.42 -20.94
C LEU A 208 -5.57 -24.88 -20.00
N GLY A 209 -6.64 -24.06 -19.93
CA GLY A 209 -7.78 -24.37 -19.07
C GLY A 209 -8.39 -25.71 -19.44
N TYR A 210 -8.62 -26.52 -18.44
CA TYR A 210 -9.56 -27.62 -18.49
C TYR A 210 -10.87 -27.15 -17.91
#